data_79e007c58cec66205c106f26f46f75c2
#
_entry.id   79e007c58cec66205c106f26f46f75c2
#
_cell.length_a   1.000
_cell.length_b   1.000
_cell.length_c   1.000
_cell.angle_alpha   90.00
_cell.angle_beta   90.00
_cell.angle_gamma   90.00
#
_symmetry.space_group_name_H-M   'P 1'
#
loop_
_entity.id
_entity.type
_entity.pdbx_description
1 polymer ?
#
loop_
_entity_poly.entity_id
_entity_poly.type
_entity_poly.pdbx_seq_one_letter_code
_entity_poly.pdbx_strand_id
1 'polypeptide(L)'
;MKLLRLKIENKEGFRSLQQNFEINFHSLAETHSMGHFRPFCFAGLNGSGKSNVLEALANIFYHLELCVAKFLPDSIKNSKNFKRSECTPDAFTLEYIIGQHNRKYYTPEFFDKIIISKKSGEEPGIKVYSYPFDEENLIIPNLKTIEEDRKIGFVNSSGKILQEQDKIYLPAHVVGYSSGENEILSLPFIKSRLIHLDEYLQTIRDGYREFDEPENSLIYIDNNMSQAVLLTCLLFEDEATLAPLRDVDNTGILGLKSFRININQHDIEFRINGEIQTQSIMELLDQRQIEFLKKCSTSWFSDTKSKKLCLDFYVNDATKNAFKKYFNDNALECFHLFRLLYELNNYFIDEETKADVYRSKGIYTNGKLPTPSPSQDVFHFLDFYITKELKKTEQKKDLLLRSFSDGEHQFIHTMGICLLLKDRRTLLLLDEPETHFNPSWRAKFVKVLNDSIEAGGKGKSFNVHLLKDVLLTSHSPFIISDCLPDNVILFEKEKNGKTTAKKVSELENSFNTYGTSVELILDRLFDYNQSIGDLSLSEIDKININQINTSEEIAKAKATLRKFGESIEKDMVLSQLNRKLKDNQNATNL
;
A
#
# COMPACT_ATOMS: atom_id res chain seq x y z
N MET A 1 14.61 2.27 -1.80
CA MET A 1 14.42 3.50 -1.02
C MET A 1 14.24 3.12 0.44
N LYS A 2 14.84 3.88 1.37
CA LYS A 2 14.67 3.71 2.81
C LYS A 2 14.40 5.08 3.43
N LEU A 3 13.27 5.24 4.12
CA LEU A 3 12.92 6.48 4.79
C LEU A 3 13.80 6.70 6.03
N LEU A 4 14.22 7.93 6.23
CA LEU A 4 14.97 8.34 7.42
C LEU A 4 14.12 9.19 8.36
N ARG A 5 13.50 10.26 7.82
CA ARG A 5 12.77 11.24 8.62
C ARG A 5 11.68 11.94 7.82
N LEU A 6 10.54 12.18 8.45
CA LEU A 6 9.51 13.12 7.99
C LEU A 6 9.24 14.14 9.09
N LYS A 7 9.25 15.41 8.74
CA LYS A 7 8.87 16.52 9.62
C LYS A 7 7.84 17.42 8.94
N ILE A 8 6.75 17.71 9.63
CA ILE A 8 5.70 18.63 9.19
C ILE A 8 6.00 20.01 9.79
N GLU A 9 6.23 21.02 8.95
CA GLU A 9 6.72 22.33 9.38
C GLU A 9 5.69 23.45 9.18
N ASN A 10 4.59 23.20 8.47
CA ASN A 10 3.58 24.23 8.26
C ASN A 10 2.87 24.63 9.56
N LYS A 11 2.55 25.92 9.67
CA LYS A 11 2.04 26.55 10.89
C LYS A 11 0.75 25.93 11.41
N GLU A 12 -0.14 25.52 10.51
CA GLU A 12 -1.43 24.93 10.85
C GLU A 12 -1.34 23.40 11.04
N GLY A 13 -0.16 22.80 10.82
CA GLY A 13 0.00 21.36 10.82
C GLY A 13 -0.61 20.71 9.57
N PHE A 14 -0.82 19.40 9.62
CA PHE A 14 -1.48 18.61 8.59
C PHE A 14 -2.41 17.59 9.23
N ARG A 15 -3.72 17.74 9.04
CA ARG A 15 -4.73 16.89 9.70
C ARG A 15 -4.55 16.91 11.23
N SER A 16 -4.32 15.72 11.83
CA SER A 16 -4.02 15.60 13.27
C SER A 16 -2.54 15.84 13.61
N LEU A 17 -1.67 15.98 12.62
CA LEU A 17 -0.25 16.21 12.81
C LEU A 17 0.00 17.72 12.98
N GLN A 18 0.42 18.14 14.16
CA GLN A 18 0.66 19.56 14.48
C GLN A 18 1.96 20.07 13.83
N GLN A 19 2.17 21.38 13.89
CA GLN A 19 3.44 21.99 13.51
C GLN A 19 4.60 21.35 14.29
N ASN A 20 5.71 21.09 13.61
CA ASN A 20 6.89 20.38 14.10
C ASN A 20 6.65 18.94 14.55
N PHE A 21 5.55 18.31 14.09
CA PHE A 21 5.45 16.86 14.19
C PHE A 21 6.59 16.22 13.41
N GLU A 22 7.28 15.29 14.06
CA GLU A 22 8.44 14.61 13.49
C GLU A 22 8.36 13.11 13.76
N ILE A 23 8.74 12.32 12.77
CA ILE A 23 8.83 10.87 12.86
C ILE A 23 10.14 10.39 12.23
N ASN A 24 10.88 9.56 12.97
CA ASN A 24 12.13 8.97 12.55
C ASN A 24 11.94 7.49 12.20
N PHE A 25 12.50 7.07 11.06
CA PHE A 25 12.44 5.72 10.56
C PHE A 25 13.81 5.02 10.72
N HIS A 26 14.53 4.82 9.62
CA HIS A 26 15.88 4.26 9.66
C HIS A 26 16.90 5.30 10.15
N SER A 27 17.99 4.81 10.75
CA SER A 27 19.13 5.64 11.18
C SER A 27 20.36 5.35 10.32
N LEU A 28 21.08 6.40 9.91
CA LEU A 28 22.37 6.25 9.23
C LEU A 28 23.46 5.65 10.12
N ALA A 29 23.29 5.70 11.45
CA ALA A 29 24.21 5.08 12.39
C ALA A 29 24.04 3.55 12.46
N GLU A 30 22.91 3.03 11.98
CA GLU A 30 22.54 1.61 12.05
C GLU A 30 22.28 1.04 10.66
N THR A 31 23.17 1.34 9.71
CA THR A 31 23.03 0.93 8.30
C THR A 31 22.92 -0.58 8.12
N HIS A 32 23.53 -1.36 9.00
CA HIS A 32 23.43 -2.83 8.98
C HIS A 32 21.97 -3.31 9.15
N SER A 33 21.14 -2.59 9.92
CA SER A 33 19.71 -2.93 10.09
C SER A 33 18.91 -2.75 8.80
N MET A 34 19.35 -1.87 7.90
CA MET A 34 18.70 -1.64 6.61
C MET A 34 18.89 -2.77 5.61
N GLY A 35 19.90 -3.62 5.81
CA GLY A 35 20.20 -4.81 4.99
C GLY A 35 19.14 -5.90 5.11
N HIS A 36 18.26 -5.83 6.11
CA HIS A 36 17.14 -6.75 6.28
C HIS A 36 15.82 -6.05 6.00
N PHE A 37 14.90 -6.76 5.35
CA PHE A 37 13.55 -6.24 5.18
C PHE A 37 12.79 -6.32 6.50
N ARG A 38 12.23 -5.20 6.94
CA ARG A 38 11.34 -5.11 8.09
C ARG A 38 10.35 -3.96 7.87
N PRO A 39 9.04 -4.23 7.89
CA PRO A 39 8.06 -3.16 7.74
C PRO A 39 8.02 -2.29 9.00
N PHE A 40 7.75 -1.00 8.85
CA PHE A 40 7.35 -0.15 9.96
C PHE A 40 5.86 -0.32 10.23
N CYS A 41 5.53 -0.67 11.46
CA CYS A 41 4.16 -0.83 11.93
C CYS A 41 3.76 0.37 12.80
N PHE A 42 2.75 1.13 12.36
CA PHE A 42 2.19 2.23 13.12
C PHE A 42 1.08 1.69 14.02
N ALA A 43 1.32 1.70 15.32
CA ALA A 43 0.40 1.25 16.36
C ALA A 43 -0.20 2.45 17.11
N GLY A 44 -1.32 2.24 17.80
CA GLY A 44 -1.99 3.25 18.62
C GLY A 44 -3.49 3.32 18.39
N LEU A 45 -4.18 4.06 19.22
CA LEU A 45 -5.64 4.17 19.21
C LEU A 45 -6.18 4.82 17.92
N ASN A 46 -7.48 4.65 17.68
CA ASN A 46 -8.17 5.31 16.56
C ASN A 46 -8.07 6.84 16.67
N GLY A 47 -7.84 7.50 15.53
CA GLY A 47 -7.69 8.96 15.48
C GLY A 47 -6.37 9.51 16.01
N SER A 48 -5.39 8.65 16.32
CA SER A 48 -4.04 9.08 16.77
C SER A 48 -3.16 9.67 15.65
N GLY A 49 -3.55 9.57 14.38
CA GLY A 49 -2.82 10.20 13.27
C GLY A 49 -1.98 9.25 12.41
N LYS A 50 -2.06 7.94 12.61
CA LYS A 50 -1.33 6.93 11.84
C LYS A 50 -1.50 7.08 10.34
N SER A 51 -2.74 7.04 9.85
CA SER A 51 -3.06 7.17 8.41
C SER A 51 -2.71 8.54 7.85
N ASN A 52 -2.68 9.59 8.68
CA ASN A 52 -2.31 10.95 8.24
C ASN A 52 -0.83 11.06 7.84
N VAL A 53 0.06 10.23 8.40
CA VAL A 53 1.46 10.15 7.96
C VAL A 53 1.54 9.52 6.56
N LEU A 54 0.77 8.45 6.31
CA LEU A 54 0.70 7.82 4.99
C LEU A 54 0.14 8.81 3.95
N GLU A 55 -0.93 9.52 4.31
CA GLU A 55 -1.52 10.57 3.47
C GLU A 55 -0.53 11.71 3.18
N ALA A 56 0.21 12.18 4.19
CA ALA A 56 1.23 13.22 4.01
C ALA A 56 2.31 12.78 3.02
N LEU A 57 2.83 11.57 3.16
CA LEU A 57 3.83 11.02 2.24
C LEU A 57 3.29 10.88 0.82
N ALA A 58 2.08 10.36 0.65
CA ALA A 58 1.44 10.23 -0.66
C ALA A 58 1.26 11.59 -1.34
N ASN A 59 0.80 12.61 -0.63
CA ASN A 59 0.66 13.98 -1.15
C ASN A 59 2.02 14.63 -1.48
N ILE A 60 3.04 14.42 -0.64
CA ILE A 60 4.39 14.94 -0.90
C ILE A 60 4.94 14.33 -2.18
N PHE A 61 4.90 13.00 -2.34
CA PHE A 61 5.40 12.36 -3.54
C PHE A 61 4.59 12.70 -4.79
N TYR A 62 3.26 12.84 -4.68
CA TYR A 62 2.43 13.36 -5.77
C TYR A 62 2.90 14.75 -6.24
N HIS A 63 3.15 15.66 -5.29
CA HIS A 63 3.63 17.01 -5.61
C HIS A 63 5.03 16.99 -6.25
N LEU A 64 5.95 16.16 -5.73
CA LEU A 64 7.30 16.04 -6.25
C LEU A 64 7.33 15.45 -7.67
N GLU A 65 6.48 14.45 -7.94
CA GLU A 65 6.31 13.90 -9.29
C GLU A 65 5.93 15.00 -10.30
N LEU A 66 4.97 15.86 -9.96
CA LEU A 66 4.58 16.96 -10.83
C LEU A 66 5.70 18.00 -10.99
N CYS A 67 6.57 18.16 -9.99
CA CYS A 67 7.73 19.04 -10.09
C CYS A 67 8.80 18.52 -11.05
N VAL A 68 8.92 17.21 -11.22
CA VAL A 68 9.93 16.57 -12.09
C VAL A 68 9.35 16.02 -13.39
N ALA A 69 8.03 16.09 -13.57
CA ALA A 69 7.36 15.57 -14.77
C ALA A 69 7.89 16.23 -16.03
N LYS A 70 8.24 15.41 -17.02
CA LYS A 70 8.68 15.85 -18.36
C LYS A 70 7.53 16.54 -19.10
N PHE A 71 6.36 15.94 -19.00
CA PHE A 71 5.12 16.42 -19.54
C PHE A 71 4.14 16.71 -18.42
N LEU A 72 3.49 17.87 -18.52
CA LEU A 72 2.30 18.17 -17.74
C LEU A 72 1.18 18.38 -18.75
N PRO A 73 0.04 17.68 -18.62
CA PRO A 73 -1.10 17.90 -19.50
C PRO A 73 -1.64 19.33 -19.36
N ASP A 74 -2.35 19.82 -20.39
CA ASP A 74 -2.84 21.19 -20.41
C ASP A 74 -3.78 21.50 -19.24
N SER A 75 -4.51 20.50 -18.74
CA SER A 75 -5.32 20.60 -17.52
C SER A 75 -4.51 21.01 -16.26
N ILE A 76 -3.22 20.70 -16.24
CA ILE A 76 -2.31 21.02 -15.12
C ILE A 76 -1.42 22.23 -15.44
N LYS A 77 -0.96 22.40 -16.69
CA LYS A 77 -0.14 23.56 -17.10
C LYS A 77 -0.82 24.90 -16.82
N ASN A 78 -2.14 24.96 -16.99
CA ASN A 78 -2.91 26.12 -16.63
C ASN A 78 -2.94 26.31 -15.11
N SER A 79 -2.11 27.20 -14.64
CA SER A 79 -1.69 27.59 -13.30
C SER A 79 -2.72 27.60 -12.14
N LYS A 80 -3.99 27.31 -12.39
CA LYS A 80 -5.02 27.24 -11.34
C LYS A 80 -5.09 25.87 -10.64
N ASN A 81 -4.66 24.80 -11.34
CA ASN A 81 -4.82 23.43 -10.86
C ASN A 81 -3.56 22.88 -10.19
N PHE A 82 -2.38 23.41 -10.55
CA PHE A 82 -1.12 23.06 -9.93
C PHE A 82 -0.18 24.25 -9.84
N LYS A 83 0.46 24.42 -8.69
CA LYS A 83 1.57 25.36 -8.48
C LYS A 83 2.68 24.68 -7.72
N ARG A 84 3.90 24.81 -8.19
CA ARG A 84 5.09 24.22 -7.56
C ARG A 84 5.31 24.71 -6.13
N SER A 85 4.83 25.90 -5.81
CA SER A 85 4.89 26.49 -4.46
C SER A 85 3.78 26.04 -3.52
N GLU A 86 2.73 25.36 -4.02
CA GLU A 86 1.60 24.90 -3.22
C GLU A 86 1.59 23.38 -3.12
N CYS A 87 1.80 22.85 -1.92
CA CYS A 87 1.75 21.42 -1.59
C CYS A 87 0.81 21.20 -0.39
N THR A 88 0.47 19.99 -0.13
CA THR A 88 -0.27 19.58 1.07
C THR A 88 0.43 18.35 1.65
N PRO A 89 1.14 18.45 2.79
CA PRO A 89 1.36 19.63 3.65
C PRO A 89 2.20 20.73 2.97
N ASP A 90 1.94 22.00 3.28
CA ASP A 90 2.58 23.15 2.60
C ASP A 90 4.03 23.39 3.00
N ALA A 91 4.45 22.96 4.19
CA ALA A 91 5.85 23.04 4.62
C ALA A 91 6.26 21.72 5.30
N PHE A 92 7.37 21.14 4.84
CA PHE A 92 7.87 19.85 5.32
C PHE A 92 9.37 19.67 5.06
N THR A 93 9.97 18.74 5.80
CA THR A 93 11.28 18.15 5.50
C THR A 93 11.13 16.64 5.42
N LEU A 94 11.59 16.05 4.32
CA LEU A 94 11.59 14.61 4.07
C LEU A 94 13.01 14.13 3.78
N GLU A 95 13.48 13.13 4.52
CA GLU A 95 14.80 12.53 4.31
C GLU A 95 14.68 11.03 4.02
N TYR A 96 15.42 10.56 3.04
CA TYR A 96 15.49 9.14 2.67
C TYR A 96 16.78 8.79 1.95
N ILE A 97 17.05 7.51 1.85
CA ILE A 97 18.15 6.96 1.04
C ILE A 97 17.57 6.27 -0.18
N ILE A 98 18.22 6.45 -1.31
CA ILE A 98 17.87 5.79 -2.56
C ILE A 98 19.13 5.26 -3.25
N GLY A 99 19.10 4.01 -3.72
CA GLY A 99 20.20 3.46 -4.51
C GLY A 99 20.16 3.97 -5.94
N GLN A 100 21.29 4.46 -6.45
CA GLN A 100 21.44 4.75 -7.86
C GLN A 100 21.70 3.45 -8.63
N HIS A 101 20.87 3.19 -9.63
CA HIS A 101 21.09 2.09 -10.56
C HIS A 101 21.85 2.58 -11.78
N ASN A 102 23.03 2.02 -12.00
CA ASN A 102 23.54 1.98 -13.36
C ASN A 102 22.64 1.03 -14.17
N ARG A 103 22.04 1.52 -15.29
CA ARG A 103 21.10 0.76 -16.14
C ARG A 103 21.66 -0.60 -16.61
N LYS A 104 22.96 -0.82 -16.47
CA LYS A 104 23.68 -2.01 -16.94
C LYS A 104 23.91 -3.08 -15.86
N TYR A 105 23.91 -2.69 -14.59
CA TYR A 105 24.16 -3.60 -13.45
C TYR A 105 23.13 -3.32 -12.37
N TYR A 106 22.49 -4.37 -11.85
CA TYR A 106 21.45 -4.28 -10.79
C TYR A 106 22.01 -3.95 -9.41
N THR A 107 23.31 -3.79 -9.24
CA THR A 107 23.96 -3.35 -8.00
C THR A 107 24.11 -1.84 -8.01
N PRO A 108 23.64 -1.10 -7.00
CA PRO A 108 23.91 0.32 -6.90
C PRO A 108 25.41 0.52 -6.64
N GLU A 109 26.03 1.40 -7.41
CA GLU A 109 27.40 1.85 -7.14
C GLU A 109 27.44 2.81 -5.97
N PHE A 110 26.35 3.57 -5.78
CA PHE A 110 26.20 4.60 -4.75
C PHE A 110 24.80 4.56 -4.15
N PHE A 111 24.73 4.98 -2.89
CA PHE A 111 23.49 5.35 -2.23
C PHE A 111 23.47 6.85 -2.00
N ASP A 112 22.37 7.49 -2.42
CA ASP A 112 22.16 8.90 -2.20
C ASP A 112 21.24 9.11 -1.02
N LYS A 113 21.71 9.89 -0.03
CA LYS A 113 20.83 10.51 0.96
C LYS A 113 20.21 11.74 0.33
N ILE A 114 18.91 11.74 0.23
CA ILE A 114 18.10 12.83 -0.30
C ILE A 114 17.45 13.56 0.87
N ILE A 115 17.57 14.87 0.86
CA ILE A 115 16.83 15.75 1.76
C ILE A 115 16.00 16.69 0.91
N ILE A 116 14.67 16.55 1.00
CA ILE A 116 13.74 17.46 0.35
C ILE A 116 13.14 18.35 1.42
N SER A 117 13.27 19.66 1.24
CA SER A 117 12.71 20.66 2.13
C SER A 117 11.83 21.64 1.36
N LYS A 118 10.67 21.95 1.92
CA LYS A 118 9.74 22.94 1.36
C LYS A 118 9.25 23.85 2.47
N LYS A 119 9.44 25.16 2.29
CA LYS A 119 8.81 26.17 3.14
C LYS A 119 7.46 26.59 2.56
N SER A 120 6.59 27.12 3.42
CA SER A 120 5.28 27.62 3.00
C SER A 120 5.40 28.68 1.91
N GLY A 121 4.67 28.47 0.80
CA GLY A 121 4.69 29.39 -0.35
C GLY A 121 5.94 29.33 -1.22
N GLU A 122 6.96 28.52 -0.87
CA GLU A 122 8.18 28.33 -1.67
C GLU A 122 8.11 27.00 -2.44
N GLU A 123 8.91 26.88 -3.49
CA GLU A 123 9.11 25.62 -4.21
C GLU A 123 10.03 24.68 -3.44
N PRO A 124 9.86 23.35 -3.57
CA PRO A 124 10.69 22.38 -2.86
C PRO A 124 12.16 22.45 -3.31
N GLY A 125 13.05 22.41 -2.32
CA GLY A 125 14.50 22.28 -2.51
C GLY A 125 14.95 20.83 -2.30
N ILE A 126 16.03 20.45 -3.00
CA ILE A 126 16.66 19.13 -2.87
C ILE A 126 18.14 19.30 -2.50
N LYS A 127 18.60 18.48 -1.54
CA LYS A 127 20.02 18.30 -1.22
C LYS A 127 20.36 16.82 -1.38
N VAL A 128 21.43 16.54 -2.09
CA VAL A 128 21.89 15.19 -2.39
C VAL A 128 23.27 14.97 -1.79
N TYR A 129 23.42 13.87 -1.06
CA TYR A 129 24.69 13.42 -0.51
C TYR A 129 24.93 11.98 -0.96
N SER A 130 25.94 11.76 -1.79
CA SER A 130 26.28 10.43 -2.29
C SER A 130 27.25 9.71 -1.36
N TYR A 131 27.01 8.43 -1.16
CA TYR A 131 27.83 7.52 -0.37
C TYR A 131 28.18 6.30 -1.22
N PRO A 132 29.47 5.89 -1.26
CA PRO A 132 29.86 4.63 -1.90
C PRO A 132 29.11 3.46 -1.26
N PHE A 133 28.72 2.50 -2.08
CA PHE A 133 28.12 1.27 -1.61
C PHE A 133 29.18 0.37 -0.97
N ASP A 134 28.85 -0.20 0.17
CA ASP A 134 29.64 -1.21 0.87
C ASP A 134 28.75 -2.43 1.14
N GLU A 135 29.22 -3.62 0.80
CA GLU A 135 28.43 -4.85 0.96
C GLU A 135 28.18 -5.20 2.43
N GLU A 136 29.08 -4.82 3.34
CA GLU A 136 28.96 -5.13 4.76
C GLU A 136 28.15 -4.08 5.52
N ASN A 137 28.39 -2.79 5.22
CA ASN A 137 27.84 -1.67 5.99
C ASN A 137 26.81 -0.83 5.22
N LEU A 138 26.47 -1.21 4.01
CA LEU A 138 25.60 -0.51 3.07
C LEU A 138 26.15 0.84 2.61
N ILE A 139 26.61 1.68 3.54
CA ILE A 139 27.13 3.02 3.34
C ILE A 139 28.32 3.23 4.26
N ILE A 140 29.36 3.89 3.76
CA ILE A 140 30.46 4.38 4.58
C ILE A 140 30.20 5.85 4.93
N PRO A 141 29.68 6.18 6.13
CA PRO A 141 29.18 7.52 6.45
C PRO A 141 30.22 8.64 6.35
N ASN A 142 31.51 8.31 6.52
CA ASN A 142 32.61 9.27 6.50
C ASN A 142 33.09 9.66 5.09
N LEU A 143 32.61 8.97 4.05
CA LEU A 143 32.98 9.20 2.65
C LEU A 143 31.92 9.94 1.84
N LYS A 144 31.09 10.76 2.50
CA LYS A 144 30.04 11.53 1.83
C LYS A 144 30.62 12.62 0.93
N THR A 145 30.03 12.79 -0.24
CA THR A 145 30.21 13.94 -1.12
C THR A 145 28.92 14.75 -1.18
N ILE A 146 29.00 16.08 -1.10
CA ILE A 146 27.83 16.94 -1.36
C ILE A 146 27.83 17.18 -2.86
N GLU A 147 26.78 16.76 -3.53
CA GLU A 147 26.67 16.95 -4.97
C GLU A 147 25.83 18.17 -5.32
N GLU A 148 24.69 18.38 -4.63
CA GLU A 148 23.75 19.41 -5.04
C GLU A 148 22.95 19.98 -3.88
N ASP A 149 22.71 21.31 -3.95
CA ASP A 149 21.78 22.05 -3.09
C ASP A 149 21.02 23.04 -3.98
N ARG A 150 19.82 22.70 -4.42
CA ARG A 150 19.05 23.46 -5.39
C ARG A 150 17.55 23.19 -5.31
N LYS A 151 16.77 23.93 -6.08
CA LYS A 151 15.34 23.64 -6.25
C LYS A 151 15.16 22.40 -7.15
N ILE A 152 14.20 21.53 -6.80
CA ILE A 152 13.92 20.32 -7.55
C ILE A 152 13.28 20.64 -8.92
N GLY A 153 13.71 19.94 -9.96
CA GLY A 153 13.16 20.09 -11.32
C GLY A 153 13.44 21.44 -11.99
N PHE A 154 14.46 22.20 -11.55
CA PHE A 154 14.79 23.52 -12.08
C PHE A 154 15.75 23.44 -13.27
N VAL A 155 15.70 24.48 -14.09
CA VAL A 155 16.66 24.69 -15.18
C VAL A 155 17.98 25.13 -14.56
N ASN A 156 19.10 24.49 -14.94
CA ASN A 156 20.41 24.90 -14.49
C ASN A 156 20.84 26.24 -15.13
N SER A 157 21.96 26.81 -14.69
CA SER A 157 22.51 28.08 -15.20
C SER A 157 22.80 28.08 -16.70
N SER A 158 22.89 26.93 -17.34
CA SER A 158 23.06 26.76 -18.79
C SER A 158 21.75 26.59 -19.56
N GLY A 159 20.60 26.72 -18.91
CA GLY A 159 19.30 26.60 -19.55
C GLY A 159 18.82 25.15 -19.80
N LYS A 160 19.56 24.14 -19.33
CA LYS A 160 19.16 22.74 -19.46
C LYS A 160 18.13 22.39 -18.40
N ILE A 161 17.01 21.83 -18.84
CA ILE A 161 15.92 21.35 -17.94
C ILE A 161 16.43 20.12 -17.21
N LEU A 162 16.44 20.16 -15.86
CA LEU A 162 16.89 19.06 -14.99
C LEU A 162 15.75 18.14 -14.54
N GLN A 163 14.53 18.36 -15.02
CA GLN A 163 13.34 17.62 -14.60
C GLN A 163 13.52 16.10 -14.70
N GLU A 164 13.96 15.60 -15.85
CA GLU A 164 14.22 14.17 -16.04
C GLU A 164 15.38 13.64 -15.18
N GLN A 165 16.39 14.46 -14.92
CA GLN A 165 17.53 14.08 -14.09
C GLN A 165 17.12 13.94 -12.61
N ASP A 166 16.22 14.77 -12.14
CA ASP A 166 15.76 14.74 -10.76
C ASP A 166 14.84 13.55 -10.45
N LYS A 167 14.24 12.97 -11.47
CA LYS A 167 13.41 11.78 -11.32
C LYS A 167 14.18 10.59 -10.75
N ILE A 168 15.48 10.49 -11.02
CA ILE A 168 16.32 9.43 -10.45
C ILE A 168 16.36 9.45 -8.92
N TYR A 169 16.13 10.62 -8.31
CA TYR A 169 16.13 10.80 -6.87
C TYR A 169 14.79 10.46 -6.22
N LEU A 170 13.72 10.26 -7.00
CA LEU A 170 12.42 9.83 -6.49
C LEU A 170 12.30 8.30 -6.52
N PRO A 171 11.42 7.70 -5.69
CA PRO A 171 11.11 6.29 -5.78
C PRO A 171 10.54 5.95 -7.16
N ALA A 172 10.86 4.76 -7.68
CA ALA A 172 10.27 4.30 -8.94
C ALA A 172 8.75 4.14 -8.81
N HIS A 173 8.29 3.69 -7.64
CA HIS A 173 6.86 3.58 -7.35
C HIS A 173 6.56 3.93 -5.90
N VAL A 174 5.47 4.67 -5.70
CA VAL A 174 4.79 4.82 -4.42
C VAL A 174 3.44 4.13 -4.55
N VAL A 175 3.21 3.12 -3.73
CA VAL A 175 1.99 2.30 -3.81
C VAL A 175 1.15 2.55 -2.59
N GLY A 176 -0.10 2.94 -2.81
CA GLY A 176 -1.11 3.08 -1.78
C GLY A 176 -2.07 1.90 -1.81
N TYR A 177 -2.38 1.37 -0.63
CA TYR A 177 -3.45 0.42 -0.41
C TYR A 177 -4.16 0.75 0.90
N SER A 178 -5.49 0.72 0.90
CA SER A 178 -6.29 0.84 2.11
C SER A 178 -7.36 -0.24 2.13
N SER A 179 -7.59 -0.83 3.30
CA SER A 179 -8.70 -1.74 3.49
C SER A 179 -10.00 -0.94 3.62
N GLY A 180 -10.91 -1.15 2.68
CA GLY A 180 -12.19 -0.44 2.65
C GLY A 180 -12.14 0.88 1.87
N GLU A 181 -13.20 1.66 2.00
CA GLU A 181 -13.38 2.93 1.29
C GLU A 181 -12.68 4.12 1.99
N ASN A 182 -11.43 3.94 2.45
CA ASN A 182 -10.67 5.04 3.02
C ASN A 182 -10.18 5.99 1.93
N GLU A 183 -11.01 6.98 1.61
CA GLU A 183 -10.72 7.98 0.57
C GLU A 183 -9.55 8.90 0.92
N ILE A 184 -9.13 8.95 2.18
CA ILE A 184 -8.09 9.88 2.65
C ILE A 184 -6.77 9.60 1.96
N LEU A 185 -6.35 8.34 1.97
CA LEU A 185 -5.09 7.93 1.32
C LEU A 185 -5.21 7.94 -0.21
N SER A 186 -6.37 7.66 -0.78
CA SER A 186 -6.55 7.48 -2.23
C SER A 186 -6.45 8.75 -3.05
N LEU A 187 -6.76 9.93 -2.48
CA LEU A 187 -6.86 11.19 -3.23
C LEU A 187 -5.62 11.57 -4.05
N PRO A 188 -4.37 11.53 -3.52
CA PRO A 188 -3.18 11.82 -4.31
C PRO A 188 -3.00 10.86 -5.49
N PHE A 189 -3.37 9.59 -5.30
CA PHE A 189 -3.30 8.57 -6.33
C PHE A 189 -4.38 8.74 -7.41
N ILE A 190 -5.60 9.14 -7.02
CA ILE A 190 -6.68 9.46 -7.96
C ILE A 190 -6.27 10.65 -8.84
N LYS A 191 -5.74 11.71 -8.24
CA LYS A 191 -5.19 12.85 -8.98
C LYS A 191 -4.12 12.41 -9.98
N SER A 192 -3.18 11.61 -9.53
CA SER A 192 -2.10 11.09 -10.35
C SER A 192 -2.63 10.23 -11.51
N ARG A 193 -3.64 9.39 -11.26
CA ARG A 193 -4.31 8.57 -12.28
C ARG A 193 -4.95 9.43 -13.37
N LEU A 194 -5.67 10.49 -12.98
CA LEU A 194 -6.31 11.39 -13.94
C LEU A 194 -5.29 12.17 -14.77
N ILE A 195 -4.20 12.64 -14.14
CA ILE A 195 -3.10 13.32 -14.86
C ILE A 195 -2.45 12.39 -15.87
N HIS A 196 -2.19 11.15 -15.50
CA HIS A 196 -1.62 10.14 -16.36
C HIS A 196 -2.52 9.84 -17.57
N LEU A 197 -3.83 9.75 -17.35
CA LEU A 197 -4.81 9.61 -18.42
C LEU A 197 -4.80 10.83 -19.36
N ASP A 198 -4.79 12.04 -18.81
CA ASP A 198 -4.76 13.28 -19.61
C ASP A 198 -3.47 13.39 -20.43
N GLU A 199 -2.33 13.02 -19.84
CA GLU A 199 -1.04 12.97 -20.52
C GLU A 199 -1.08 11.98 -21.69
N TYR A 200 -1.59 10.77 -21.46
CA TYR A 200 -1.77 9.76 -22.46
C TYR A 200 -2.66 10.23 -23.62
N LEU A 201 -3.83 10.76 -23.31
CA LEU A 201 -4.78 11.25 -24.33
C LEU A 201 -4.21 12.42 -25.11
N GLN A 202 -3.44 13.31 -24.48
CA GLN A 202 -2.79 14.42 -25.15
C GLN A 202 -1.66 13.94 -26.09
N THR A 203 -0.84 13.01 -25.65
CA THR A 203 0.25 12.44 -26.46
C THR A 203 -0.30 11.81 -27.75
N ILE A 204 -1.43 11.12 -27.67
CA ILE A 204 -2.08 10.54 -28.86
C ILE A 204 -2.61 11.61 -29.79
N ARG A 205 -3.27 12.66 -29.26
CA ARG A 205 -3.79 13.77 -30.07
C ARG A 205 -2.69 14.50 -30.83
N ASP A 206 -1.54 14.70 -30.19
CA ASP A 206 -0.39 15.38 -30.78
C ASP A 206 0.38 14.53 -31.80
N GLY A 207 -0.04 13.27 -32.02
CA GLY A 207 0.51 12.38 -33.02
C GLY A 207 1.90 11.83 -32.70
N TYR A 208 2.36 11.96 -31.48
CA TYR A 208 3.57 11.30 -30.98
C TYR A 208 3.29 9.82 -30.80
N ARG A 209 3.62 9.02 -31.83
CA ARG A 209 3.36 7.58 -31.86
C ARG A 209 4.34 6.73 -31.05
N GLU A 210 5.44 7.29 -30.62
CA GLU A 210 6.37 6.65 -29.70
C GLU A 210 6.00 7.10 -28.28
N PHE A 211 5.20 6.28 -27.67
CA PHE A 211 4.81 6.39 -26.28
C PHE A 211 6.03 6.01 -25.45
N ASP A 212 6.76 6.99 -24.94
CA ASP A 212 7.56 6.80 -23.75
C ASP A 212 6.55 6.45 -22.63
N GLU A 213 6.73 5.29 -21.98
CA GLU A 213 5.83 4.83 -20.92
C GLU A 213 5.47 6.01 -20.00
N PRO A 214 4.16 6.28 -19.77
CA PRO A 214 3.76 7.35 -18.89
C PRO A 214 4.42 7.14 -17.54
N GLU A 215 5.16 8.14 -17.11
CA GLU A 215 6.08 8.04 -15.99
C GLU A 215 5.41 8.16 -14.62
N ASN A 216 4.15 7.74 -14.48
CA ASN A 216 3.44 7.85 -13.22
C ASN A 216 3.92 6.81 -12.20
N SER A 217 4.61 7.26 -11.17
CA SER A 217 5.12 6.44 -10.07
C SER A 217 4.06 6.11 -9.01
N LEU A 218 2.93 6.84 -8.95
CA LEU A 218 1.90 6.61 -7.94
C LEU A 218 0.89 5.57 -8.41
N ILE A 219 0.76 4.47 -7.67
CA ILE A 219 -0.14 3.36 -7.95
C ILE A 219 -1.06 3.15 -6.75
N TYR A 220 -2.38 3.26 -6.94
CA TYR A 220 -3.35 2.86 -5.94
C TYR A 220 -3.93 1.50 -6.30
N ILE A 221 -3.90 0.59 -5.36
CA ILE A 221 -4.45 -0.75 -5.54
C ILE A 221 -5.89 -0.75 -5.07
N ASP A 222 -6.80 -0.65 -6.01
CA ASP A 222 -8.22 -0.88 -5.83
C ASP A 222 -8.63 -2.28 -6.30
N ASN A 223 -9.88 -2.65 -6.08
CA ASN A 223 -10.39 -3.96 -6.46
C ASN A 223 -10.26 -4.27 -7.96
N ASN A 224 -10.31 -3.26 -8.83
CA ASN A 224 -10.19 -3.44 -10.27
C ASN A 224 -8.75 -3.76 -10.67
N MET A 225 -7.77 -3.08 -10.07
CA MET A 225 -6.35 -3.31 -10.32
C MET A 225 -5.84 -4.66 -9.82
N SER A 226 -6.48 -5.23 -8.81
CA SER A 226 -6.09 -6.49 -8.22
C SER A 226 -6.10 -7.66 -9.21
N GLN A 227 -7.08 -7.65 -10.13
CA GLN A 227 -7.16 -8.67 -11.18
C GLN A 227 -5.96 -8.61 -12.12
N ALA A 228 -5.54 -7.40 -12.52
CA ALA A 228 -4.36 -7.18 -13.35
C ALA A 228 -3.07 -7.62 -12.62
N VAL A 229 -2.93 -7.29 -11.34
CA VAL A 229 -1.78 -7.71 -10.52
C VAL A 229 -1.71 -9.24 -10.44
N LEU A 230 -2.81 -9.91 -10.08
CA LEU A 230 -2.84 -11.36 -9.96
C LEU A 230 -2.57 -12.04 -11.30
N LEU A 231 -3.18 -11.54 -12.38
CA LEU A 231 -3.00 -12.04 -13.74
C LEU A 231 -1.52 -12.03 -14.12
N THR A 232 -0.87 -10.89 -13.98
CA THR A 232 0.52 -10.72 -14.39
C THR A 232 1.46 -11.58 -13.56
N CYS A 233 1.24 -11.67 -12.23
CA CYS A 233 2.01 -12.59 -11.39
C CYS A 233 1.87 -14.05 -11.86
N LEU A 234 0.65 -14.53 -12.07
CA LEU A 234 0.40 -15.93 -12.46
C LEU A 234 0.87 -16.28 -13.88
N LEU A 235 0.98 -15.30 -14.78
CA LEU A 235 1.47 -15.51 -16.15
C LEU A 235 2.99 -15.51 -16.27
N PHE A 236 3.67 -14.66 -15.50
CA PHE A 236 5.10 -14.39 -15.69
C PHE A 236 5.99 -15.04 -14.63
N GLU A 237 5.52 -15.15 -13.37
CA GLU A 237 6.35 -15.61 -12.29
C GLU A 237 6.48 -17.14 -12.24
N ASP A 238 7.62 -17.59 -11.74
CA ASP A 238 7.89 -19.01 -11.52
C ASP A 238 7.21 -19.54 -10.24
N GLU A 239 7.23 -20.85 -10.07
CA GLU A 239 6.59 -21.51 -8.93
C GLU A 239 7.20 -21.14 -7.58
N ALA A 240 8.50 -20.90 -7.53
CA ALA A 240 9.20 -20.53 -6.31
C ALA A 240 8.83 -19.10 -5.87
N THR A 241 8.71 -18.18 -6.83
CA THR A 241 8.24 -16.81 -6.59
C THR A 241 6.79 -16.77 -6.14
N LEU A 242 5.94 -17.65 -6.73
CA LEU A 242 4.52 -17.75 -6.38
C LEU A 242 4.23 -18.55 -5.10
N ALA A 243 5.25 -19.13 -4.45
CA ALA A 243 5.06 -19.95 -3.27
C ALA A 243 4.17 -19.32 -2.18
N PRO A 244 4.28 -18.02 -1.83
CA PRO A 244 3.41 -17.40 -0.84
C PRO A 244 1.92 -17.42 -1.21
N LEU A 245 1.58 -17.36 -2.50
CA LEU A 245 0.20 -17.47 -3.00
C LEU A 245 -0.27 -18.93 -3.14
N ARG A 246 0.67 -19.86 -3.39
CA ARG A 246 0.35 -21.28 -3.59
C ARG A 246 0.16 -22.06 -2.29
N ASP A 247 0.71 -21.58 -1.20
CA ASP A 247 0.56 -22.20 0.10
C ASP A 247 -0.94 -22.37 0.44
N VAL A 248 -1.35 -23.61 0.66
CA VAL A 248 -2.74 -23.99 0.99
C VAL A 248 -3.18 -23.38 2.33
N ASP A 249 -2.24 -23.14 3.23
CA ASP A 249 -2.49 -22.44 4.50
C ASP A 249 -2.76 -20.94 4.31
N ASN A 250 -2.43 -20.39 3.15
CA ASN A 250 -2.73 -19.02 2.76
C ASN A 250 -3.93 -19.03 1.81
N THR A 251 -3.71 -19.02 0.50
CA THR A 251 -4.78 -18.97 -0.50
C THR A 251 -4.97 -20.27 -1.27
N GLY A 252 -3.94 -21.10 -1.40
CA GLY A 252 -3.95 -22.33 -2.18
C GLY A 252 -4.12 -22.13 -3.69
N ILE A 253 -3.76 -20.94 -4.22
CA ILE A 253 -3.87 -20.62 -5.64
C ILE A 253 -2.79 -21.37 -6.41
N LEU A 254 -3.19 -22.35 -7.22
CA LEU A 254 -2.27 -23.12 -8.05
C LEU A 254 -1.96 -22.43 -9.38
N GLY A 255 -2.91 -21.70 -9.94
CA GLY A 255 -2.74 -21.00 -11.20
C GLY A 255 -4.03 -20.43 -11.76
N LEU A 256 -3.89 -19.76 -12.89
CA LEU A 256 -4.97 -19.19 -13.66
C LEU A 256 -5.49 -20.25 -14.65
N LYS A 257 -6.79 -20.48 -14.69
CA LYS A 257 -7.44 -21.45 -15.60
C LYS A 257 -7.81 -20.80 -16.92
N SER A 258 -8.59 -19.74 -16.84
CA SER A 258 -9.08 -18.99 -18.00
C SER A 258 -9.56 -17.61 -17.59
N PHE A 259 -9.56 -16.70 -18.54
CA PHE A 259 -10.18 -15.37 -18.38
C PHE A 259 -10.59 -14.83 -19.74
N ARG A 260 -11.49 -13.86 -19.72
CA ARG A 260 -11.92 -13.09 -20.88
C ARG A 260 -11.62 -11.63 -20.67
N ILE A 261 -11.19 -10.95 -21.72
CA ILE A 261 -11.06 -9.51 -21.78
C ILE A 261 -12.09 -8.97 -22.77
N ASN A 262 -12.84 -7.96 -22.33
CA ASN A 262 -13.67 -7.18 -23.22
C ASN A 262 -13.10 -5.76 -23.31
N ILE A 263 -12.93 -5.28 -24.54
CA ILE A 263 -12.57 -3.90 -24.85
C ILE A 263 -13.71 -3.32 -25.69
N ASN A 264 -14.34 -2.29 -25.19
CA ASN A 264 -15.36 -1.55 -25.93
C ASN A 264 -14.69 -0.73 -27.03
N GLN A 265 -15.34 -0.71 -28.20
CA GLN A 265 -14.90 0.01 -29.39
C GLN A 265 -15.84 1.21 -29.66
N HIS A 266 -16.29 1.86 -28.58
CA HIS A 266 -17.17 3.03 -28.71
C HIS A 266 -16.41 4.22 -29.27
N ASP A 267 -17.16 5.13 -29.87
CA ASP A 267 -16.65 6.44 -30.20
C ASP A 267 -16.67 7.31 -28.93
N ILE A 268 -15.58 7.98 -28.65
CA ILE A 268 -15.44 8.91 -27.53
C ILE A 268 -15.61 10.33 -28.05
N GLU A 269 -16.43 11.12 -27.39
CA GLU A 269 -16.60 12.55 -27.69
C GLU A 269 -15.65 13.37 -26.80
N PHE A 270 -14.81 14.17 -27.44
CA PHE A 270 -13.94 15.15 -26.79
C PHE A 270 -14.36 16.56 -27.18
N ARG A 271 -14.21 17.52 -26.28
CA ARG A 271 -14.28 18.94 -26.60
C ARG A 271 -12.88 19.51 -26.76
N ILE A 272 -12.55 19.95 -27.99
CA ILE A 272 -11.31 20.67 -28.28
C ILE A 272 -11.70 22.04 -28.79
N ASN A 273 -11.23 23.11 -28.15
CA ASN A 273 -11.52 24.50 -28.53
C ASN A 273 -13.03 24.83 -28.67
N GLY A 274 -13.86 24.13 -27.88
CA GLY A 274 -15.33 24.32 -27.92
C GLY A 274 -16.06 23.45 -28.95
N GLU A 275 -15.36 22.75 -29.83
CA GLU A 275 -15.92 21.80 -30.81
C GLU A 275 -15.92 20.38 -30.28
N ILE A 276 -16.97 19.62 -30.55
CA ILE A 276 -17.06 18.19 -30.24
C ILE A 276 -16.36 17.43 -31.36
N GLN A 277 -15.31 16.68 -30.98
CA GLN A 277 -14.65 15.74 -31.86
C GLN A 277 -14.95 14.32 -31.38
N THR A 278 -15.14 13.41 -32.33
CA THR A 278 -15.44 12.00 -32.07
C THR A 278 -14.24 11.16 -32.50
N GLN A 279 -13.74 10.32 -31.62
CA GLN A 279 -12.62 9.42 -31.88
C GLN A 279 -12.94 8.00 -31.40
N SER A 280 -12.56 6.98 -32.14
CA SER A 280 -12.71 5.60 -31.70
C SER A 280 -11.75 5.27 -30.55
N ILE A 281 -12.23 4.57 -29.52
CA ILE A 281 -11.37 4.04 -28.43
C ILE A 281 -10.20 3.23 -29.00
N MET A 282 -10.42 2.47 -30.07
CA MET A 282 -9.38 1.68 -30.70
C MET A 282 -8.23 2.52 -31.29
N GLU A 283 -8.49 3.78 -31.64
CA GLU A 283 -7.45 4.70 -32.10
C GLU A 283 -6.63 5.28 -30.95
N LEU A 284 -7.19 5.23 -29.73
CA LEU A 284 -6.50 5.64 -28.51
C LEU A 284 -5.59 4.57 -27.92
N LEU A 285 -5.67 3.34 -28.41
CA LEU A 285 -4.88 2.21 -27.90
C LEU A 285 -3.66 1.97 -28.79
N ASP A 286 -2.54 1.62 -28.19
CA ASP A 286 -1.40 1.13 -28.96
C ASP A 286 -1.80 -0.17 -29.69
N GLN A 287 -1.94 -0.07 -31.00
CA GLN A 287 -2.37 -1.18 -31.85
C GLN A 287 -1.40 -2.38 -31.77
N ARG A 288 -0.11 -2.15 -31.49
CA ARG A 288 0.87 -3.24 -31.29
C ARG A 288 0.53 -4.06 -30.04
N GLN A 289 0.20 -3.38 -28.94
CA GLN A 289 -0.16 -4.06 -27.68
C GLN A 289 -1.47 -4.83 -27.82
N ILE A 290 -2.45 -4.26 -28.53
CA ILE A 290 -3.71 -4.98 -28.83
C ILE A 290 -3.44 -6.22 -29.70
N GLU A 291 -2.59 -6.11 -30.71
CA GLU A 291 -2.19 -7.26 -31.54
C GLU A 291 -1.40 -8.30 -30.71
N PHE A 292 -0.59 -7.89 -29.74
CA PHE A 292 0.06 -8.82 -28.81
C PHE A 292 -0.97 -9.57 -27.96
N LEU A 293 -1.98 -8.88 -27.42
CA LEU A 293 -3.07 -9.55 -26.69
C LEU A 293 -3.83 -10.55 -27.57
N LYS A 294 -4.14 -10.19 -28.84
CA LYS A 294 -4.77 -11.11 -29.80
C LYS A 294 -3.91 -12.35 -30.05
N LYS A 295 -2.58 -12.17 -30.20
CA LYS A 295 -1.64 -13.29 -30.40
C LYS A 295 -1.45 -14.16 -29.16
N CYS A 296 -1.67 -13.61 -27.97
CA CYS A 296 -1.65 -14.36 -26.70
C CYS A 296 -2.98 -15.07 -26.42
N SER A 297 -4.09 -14.63 -27.05
CA SER A 297 -5.41 -15.19 -26.82
C SER A 297 -5.59 -16.57 -27.47
N THR A 298 -6.43 -17.40 -26.86
CA THR A 298 -6.86 -18.68 -27.45
C THR A 298 -7.79 -18.43 -28.64
N SER A 299 -8.67 -17.45 -28.49
CA SER A 299 -9.55 -16.97 -29.56
C SER A 299 -9.89 -15.50 -29.33
N TRP A 300 -10.23 -14.81 -30.40
CA TRP A 300 -10.75 -13.46 -30.33
C TRP A 300 -11.77 -13.20 -31.42
N PHE A 301 -12.70 -12.30 -31.16
CA PHE A 301 -13.66 -11.85 -32.14
C PHE A 301 -14.05 -10.40 -31.87
N SER A 302 -14.38 -9.68 -32.94
CA SER A 302 -14.95 -8.34 -32.87
C SER A 302 -16.42 -8.42 -33.21
N ASP A 303 -17.27 -8.05 -32.22
CA ASP A 303 -18.70 -7.95 -32.43
C ASP A 303 -19.04 -6.55 -32.96
N THR A 304 -19.34 -6.48 -34.24
CA THR A 304 -19.68 -5.21 -34.92
C THR A 304 -21.01 -4.62 -34.46
N LYS A 305 -21.92 -5.42 -33.88
CA LYS A 305 -23.21 -4.94 -33.38
C LYS A 305 -23.07 -4.29 -32.01
N SER A 306 -22.37 -4.95 -31.09
CA SER A 306 -22.12 -4.41 -29.75
C SER A 306 -20.89 -3.51 -29.69
N LYS A 307 -20.15 -3.35 -30.80
CA LYS A 307 -18.87 -2.63 -30.86
C LYS A 307 -17.91 -3.08 -29.75
N LYS A 308 -17.68 -4.39 -29.64
CA LYS A 308 -16.81 -4.99 -28.62
C LYS A 308 -15.77 -5.88 -29.24
N LEU A 309 -14.51 -5.74 -28.79
CA LEU A 309 -13.45 -6.71 -29.01
C LEU A 309 -13.42 -7.64 -27.80
N CYS A 310 -13.66 -8.94 -28.03
CA CYS A 310 -13.62 -9.97 -27.02
C CYS A 310 -12.39 -10.86 -27.25
N LEU A 311 -11.61 -11.11 -26.20
CA LEU A 311 -10.44 -12.00 -26.23
C LEU A 311 -10.60 -13.04 -25.15
N ASP A 312 -10.54 -14.31 -25.54
CA ASP A 312 -10.63 -15.47 -24.66
C ASP A 312 -9.25 -16.10 -24.45
N PHE A 313 -8.94 -16.37 -23.21
CA PHE A 313 -7.68 -16.98 -22.81
C PHE A 313 -7.94 -18.26 -22.00
N TYR A 314 -7.53 -19.40 -22.53
CA TYR A 314 -7.37 -20.63 -21.77
C TYR A 314 -5.90 -20.79 -21.44
N VAL A 315 -5.57 -20.68 -20.15
CA VAL A 315 -4.18 -20.54 -19.73
C VAL A 315 -3.49 -21.90 -19.62
N ASN A 316 -2.47 -22.06 -20.42
CA ASN A 316 -1.54 -23.19 -20.44
C ASN A 316 -0.12 -22.68 -20.69
N ASP A 317 0.85 -23.57 -20.81
CA ASP A 317 2.25 -23.19 -21.03
C ASP A 317 2.45 -22.40 -22.34
N ALA A 318 1.68 -22.75 -23.39
CA ALA A 318 1.75 -22.01 -24.65
C ALA A 318 1.26 -20.55 -24.49
N THR A 319 0.18 -20.36 -23.74
CA THR A 319 -0.34 -19.01 -23.40
C THR A 319 0.68 -18.22 -22.59
N LYS A 320 1.24 -18.84 -21.53
CA LYS A 320 2.28 -18.18 -20.71
C LYS A 320 3.51 -17.79 -21.53
N ASN A 321 3.99 -18.70 -22.38
CA ASN A 321 5.12 -18.46 -23.27
C ASN A 321 4.83 -17.34 -24.30
N ALA A 322 3.58 -17.25 -24.78
CA ALA A 322 3.17 -16.16 -25.66
C ALA A 322 3.23 -14.80 -24.93
N PHE A 323 2.68 -14.71 -23.73
CA PHE A 323 2.79 -13.47 -22.92
C PHE A 323 4.25 -13.10 -22.67
N LYS A 324 5.08 -14.05 -22.20
CA LYS A 324 6.53 -13.80 -21.98
C LYS A 324 7.21 -13.31 -23.25
N LYS A 325 6.91 -13.90 -24.39
CA LYS A 325 7.50 -13.50 -25.68
C LYS A 325 7.10 -12.09 -26.10
N TYR A 326 5.80 -11.75 -26.04
CA TYR A 326 5.30 -10.48 -26.58
C TYR A 326 5.45 -9.31 -25.61
N PHE A 327 5.63 -9.58 -24.31
CA PHE A 327 5.89 -8.58 -23.28
C PHE A 327 7.32 -8.67 -22.70
N ASN A 328 8.29 -9.14 -23.51
CA ASN A 328 9.73 -9.17 -23.18
C ASN A 328 10.06 -9.83 -21.83
N ASP A 329 9.29 -10.85 -21.43
CA ASP A 329 9.36 -11.50 -20.11
C ASP A 329 9.26 -10.49 -18.93
N ASN A 330 8.53 -9.40 -19.13
CA ASN A 330 8.37 -8.31 -18.18
C ASN A 330 6.91 -8.21 -17.69
N ALA A 331 6.67 -8.74 -16.48
CA ALA A 331 5.35 -8.70 -15.84
C ALA A 331 4.82 -7.28 -15.67
N LEU A 332 5.70 -6.33 -15.37
CA LEU A 332 5.34 -4.93 -15.14
C LEU A 332 4.87 -4.24 -16.43
N GLU A 333 5.47 -4.54 -17.58
CA GLU A 333 5.03 -4.03 -18.89
C GLU A 333 3.60 -4.49 -19.21
N CYS A 334 3.32 -5.77 -18.98
CA CYS A 334 1.95 -6.31 -19.12
C CYS A 334 0.97 -5.68 -18.13
N PHE A 335 1.38 -5.45 -16.89
CA PHE A 335 0.58 -4.76 -15.89
C PHE A 335 0.28 -3.32 -16.29
N HIS A 336 1.24 -2.58 -16.82
CA HIS A 336 1.04 -1.20 -17.29
C HIS A 336 0.01 -1.11 -18.40
N LEU A 337 -0.02 -2.07 -19.34
CA LEU A 337 -1.08 -2.13 -20.33
C LEU A 337 -2.46 -2.27 -19.68
N PHE A 338 -2.64 -3.20 -18.76
CA PHE A 338 -3.94 -3.38 -18.09
C PHE A 338 -4.31 -2.17 -17.22
N ARG A 339 -3.34 -1.57 -16.57
CA ARG A 339 -3.54 -0.32 -15.82
C ARG A 339 -4.07 0.78 -16.74
N LEU A 340 -3.44 1.00 -17.90
CA LEU A 340 -3.87 1.99 -18.87
C LEU A 340 -5.30 1.72 -19.36
N LEU A 341 -5.62 0.47 -19.68
CA LEU A 341 -6.97 0.09 -20.09
C LEU A 341 -8.02 0.39 -19.01
N TYR A 342 -7.70 0.18 -17.73
CA TYR A 342 -8.57 0.58 -16.61
C TYR A 342 -8.67 2.09 -16.46
N GLU A 343 -7.58 2.81 -16.63
CA GLU A 343 -7.58 4.27 -16.55
C GLU A 343 -8.45 4.90 -17.65
N LEU A 344 -8.50 4.29 -18.83
CA LEU A 344 -9.40 4.70 -19.91
C LEU A 344 -10.89 4.60 -19.52
N ASN A 345 -11.27 3.80 -18.52
CA ASN A 345 -12.64 3.83 -17.99
C ASN A 345 -13.03 5.20 -17.40
N ASN A 346 -12.07 6.09 -17.15
CA ASN A 346 -12.31 7.45 -16.66
C ASN A 346 -12.35 8.52 -17.76
N TYR A 347 -12.34 8.12 -19.04
CA TYR A 347 -12.26 9.04 -20.19
C TYR A 347 -13.42 10.05 -20.24
N PHE A 348 -14.57 9.67 -19.71
CA PHE A 348 -15.80 10.47 -19.73
C PHE A 348 -15.88 11.52 -18.62
N ILE A 349 -14.90 11.56 -17.68
CA ILE A 349 -14.85 12.57 -16.64
C ILE A 349 -14.54 13.92 -17.29
N ASP A 350 -15.44 14.87 -17.14
CA ASP A 350 -15.29 16.20 -17.72
C ASP A 350 -14.16 17.02 -17.07
N GLU A 351 -13.67 18.02 -17.81
CA GLU A 351 -12.54 18.85 -17.39
C GLU A 351 -12.84 19.68 -16.12
N GLU A 352 -14.09 20.05 -15.87
CA GLU A 352 -14.48 20.80 -14.67
C GLU A 352 -14.37 19.90 -13.44
N THR A 353 -14.89 18.68 -13.51
CA THR A 353 -14.77 17.67 -12.46
C THR A 353 -13.30 17.32 -12.17
N LYS A 354 -12.47 17.11 -13.22
CA LYS A 354 -11.03 16.90 -13.06
C LYS A 354 -10.36 18.08 -12.36
N ALA A 355 -10.64 19.30 -12.78
CA ALA A 355 -10.08 20.51 -12.17
C ALA A 355 -10.46 20.64 -10.69
N ASP A 356 -11.68 20.26 -10.32
CA ASP A 356 -12.11 20.24 -8.92
C ASP A 356 -11.34 19.19 -8.11
N VAL A 357 -11.09 18.01 -8.67
CA VAL A 357 -10.24 16.98 -8.04
C VAL A 357 -8.83 17.52 -7.86
N TYR A 358 -8.21 18.11 -8.90
CA TYR A 358 -6.84 18.61 -8.82
C TYR A 358 -6.67 19.70 -7.75
N ARG A 359 -7.65 20.59 -7.60
CA ARG A 359 -7.65 21.67 -6.60
C ARG A 359 -8.01 21.21 -5.19
N SER A 360 -8.62 20.04 -5.04
CA SER A 360 -9.02 19.53 -3.74
C SER A 360 -7.81 19.33 -2.82
N LYS A 361 -7.89 19.89 -1.61
CA LYS A 361 -6.91 19.68 -0.52
C LYS A 361 -7.44 18.75 0.57
N GLY A 362 -8.63 18.23 0.39
CA GLY A 362 -9.32 17.38 1.33
C GLY A 362 -9.85 16.09 0.70
N ILE A 363 -10.79 15.48 1.37
CA ILE A 363 -11.48 14.30 0.89
C ILE A 363 -12.35 14.69 -0.31
N TYR A 364 -12.10 14.07 -1.44
CA TYR A 364 -12.97 14.15 -2.61
C TYR A 364 -13.72 12.82 -2.71
N THR A 365 -14.99 12.84 -2.35
CA THR A 365 -15.77 11.62 -2.25
C THR A 365 -15.96 10.97 -3.62
N ASN A 366 -15.84 9.65 -3.70
CA ASN A 366 -16.13 8.87 -4.92
C ASN A 366 -17.53 9.19 -5.50
N GLY A 367 -18.47 9.59 -4.67
CA GLY A 367 -19.81 10.02 -5.12
C GLY A 367 -19.82 11.27 -6.00
N LYS A 368 -18.73 12.04 -6.07
CA LYS A 368 -18.57 13.17 -6.99
C LYS A 368 -17.85 12.81 -8.27
N LEU A 369 -17.05 11.75 -8.27
CA LEU A 369 -16.48 11.19 -9.49
C LEU A 369 -17.55 10.29 -10.12
N PRO A 370 -18.01 10.61 -11.35
CA PRO A 370 -18.97 9.75 -12.01
C PRO A 370 -18.32 8.37 -12.24
N THR A 371 -19.06 7.31 -11.98
CA THR A 371 -18.66 5.95 -12.33
C THR A 371 -19.30 5.55 -13.65
N PRO A 372 -18.55 4.97 -14.60
CA PRO A 372 -19.15 4.53 -15.85
C PRO A 372 -20.18 3.43 -15.58
N SER A 373 -21.23 3.39 -16.40
CA SER A 373 -22.08 2.21 -16.45
C SER A 373 -21.30 1.07 -17.12
N PRO A 374 -21.58 -0.20 -16.82
CA PRO A 374 -20.91 -1.35 -17.44
C PRO A 374 -20.94 -1.37 -18.98
N SER A 375 -21.88 -0.64 -19.57
CA SER A 375 -21.97 -0.45 -21.03
C SER A 375 -21.00 0.60 -21.57
N GLN A 376 -20.52 1.49 -20.70
CA GLN A 376 -19.60 2.59 -21.03
C GLN A 376 -18.15 2.26 -20.68
N ASP A 377 -17.93 1.19 -19.88
CA ASP A 377 -16.57 0.75 -19.56
C ASP A 377 -15.79 0.45 -20.84
N VAL A 378 -14.61 1.04 -20.95
CA VAL A 378 -13.68 0.76 -22.06
C VAL A 378 -13.14 -0.67 -21.93
N PHE A 379 -12.82 -1.07 -20.71
CA PHE A 379 -12.15 -2.33 -20.43
C PHE A 379 -12.67 -2.97 -19.15
N HIS A 380 -12.86 -4.29 -19.19
CA HIS A 380 -13.09 -5.11 -18.00
C HIS A 380 -12.71 -6.58 -18.23
N PHE A 381 -12.30 -7.24 -17.15
CA PHE A 381 -12.15 -8.69 -17.13
C PHE A 381 -13.49 -9.39 -16.87
N LEU A 382 -13.68 -10.50 -17.55
CA LEU A 382 -14.81 -11.42 -17.33
C LEU A 382 -14.31 -12.85 -17.13
N ASP A 383 -15.16 -13.67 -16.52
CA ASP A 383 -14.96 -15.12 -16.42
C ASP A 383 -13.55 -15.52 -15.95
N PHE A 384 -13.05 -14.81 -14.92
CA PHE A 384 -11.71 -15.00 -14.39
C PHE A 384 -11.69 -16.21 -13.44
N TYR A 385 -11.30 -17.39 -13.97
CA TYR A 385 -11.24 -18.64 -13.24
C TYR A 385 -9.83 -18.94 -12.74
N ILE A 386 -9.75 -19.24 -11.45
CA ILE A 386 -8.54 -19.64 -10.75
C ILE A 386 -8.65 -21.11 -10.35
N THR A 387 -7.61 -21.89 -10.60
CA THR A 387 -7.47 -23.24 -10.05
C THR A 387 -6.91 -23.14 -8.64
N LYS A 388 -7.65 -23.64 -7.67
CA LYS A 388 -7.32 -23.57 -6.24
C LYS A 388 -7.31 -24.98 -5.63
N GLU A 389 -6.38 -25.23 -4.71
CA GLU A 389 -6.38 -26.40 -3.84
C GLU A 389 -7.11 -26.10 -2.54
N LEU A 390 -8.05 -26.98 -2.18
CA LEU A 390 -8.88 -26.82 -0.99
C LEU A 390 -8.24 -27.53 0.21
N LYS A 391 -7.90 -26.79 1.26
CA LYS A 391 -7.22 -27.26 2.47
C LYS A 391 -7.84 -28.51 3.11
N LYS A 392 -9.17 -28.65 3.11
CA LYS A 392 -9.87 -29.76 3.78
C LYS A 392 -9.92 -31.05 2.97
N THR A 393 -9.85 -30.98 1.66
CA THR A 393 -10.12 -32.11 0.77
C THR A 393 -8.95 -32.43 -0.16
N GLU A 394 -7.91 -31.59 -0.17
CA GLU A 394 -6.79 -31.67 -1.12
C GLU A 394 -7.24 -31.73 -2.59
N GLN A 395 -8.49 -31.34 -2.83
CA GLN A 395 -9.06 -31.32 -4.18
C GLN A 395 -8.74 -30.02 -4.89
N LYS A 396 -8.38 -30.16 -6.16
CA LYS A 396 -8.23 -29.02 -7.06
C LYS A 396 -9.58 -28.63 -7.63
N LYS A 397 -9.93 -27.35 -7.52
CA LYS A 397 -11.21 -26.82 -8.00
C LYS A 397 -11.00 -25.51 -8.75
N ASP A 398 -11.69 -25.36 -9.88
CA ASP A 398 -11.74 -24.11 -10.61
C ASP A 398 -12.84 -23.24 -10.03
N LEU A 399 -12.48 -22.03 -9.57
CA LEU A 399 -13.37 -21.09 -8.92
C LEU A 399 -13.28 -19.72 -9.61
N LEU A 400 -14.40 -19.03 -9.71
CA LEU A 400 -14.40 -17.63 -10.13
C LEU A 400 -13.69 -16.76 -9.09
N LEU A 401 -12.79 -15.89 -9.52
CA LEU A 401 -12.10 -14.97 -8.61
C LEU A 401 -13.08 -14.16 -7.75
N ARG A 402 -14.20 -13.70 -8.33
CA ARG A 402 -15.25 -12.95 -7.59
C ARG A 402 -15.93 -13.76 -6.47
N SER A 403 -15.72 -15.08 -6.41
CA SER A 403 -16.27 -15.93 -5.33
C SER A 403 -15.32 -16.08 -4.14
N PHE A 404 -14.14 -15.48 -4.20
CA PHE A 404 -13.19 -15.45 -3.11
C PHE A 404 -13.72 -14.54 -1.98
N SER A 405 -13.32 -14.80 -0.75
CA SER A 405 -13.65 -13.95 0.37
C SER A 405 -12.87 -12.62 0.31
N ASP A 406 -13.38 -11.57 0.98
CA ASP A 406 -12.71 -10.26 1.04
C ASP A 406 -11.27 -10.39 1.58
N GLY A 407 -11.05 -11.25 2.59
CA GLY A 407 -9.72 -11.52 3.11
C GLY A 407 -8.79 -12.15 2.07
N GLU A 408 -9.28 -13.08 1.24
CA GLU A 408 -8.48 -13.66 0.15
C GLU A 408 -8.15 -12.62 -0.91
N HIS A 409 -9.10 -11.78 -1.29
CA HIS A 409 -8.85 -10.65 -2.20
C HIS A 409 -7.78 -9.72 -1.63
N GLN A 410 -7.92 -9.30 -0.38
CA GLN A 410 -6.99 -8.42 0.30
C GLN A 410 -5.58 -9.01 0.37
N PHE A 411 -5.47 -10.29 0.68
CA PHE A 411 -4.20 -11.01 0.71
C PHE A 411 -3.54 -11.05 -0.68
N ILE A 412 -4.30 -11.40 -1.71
CA ILE A 412 -3.83 -11.46 -3.10
C ILE A 412 -3.33 -10.08 -3.56
N HIS A 413 -4.05 -9.00 -3.22
CA HIS A 413 -3.67 -7.64 -3.57
C HIS A 413 -2.32 -7.27 -2.97
N THR A 414 -2.19 -7.42 -1.66
CA THR A 414 -0.99 -7.01 -0.93
C THR A 414 0.23 -7.84 -1.36
N MET A 415 0.09 -9.16 -1.43
CA MET A 415 1.19 -10.04 -1.80
C MET A 415 1.53 -9.94 -3.29
N GLY A 416 0.51 -9.87 -4.14
CA GLY A 416 0.70 -9.73 -5.59
C GLY A 416 1.48 -8.46 -5.95
N ILE A 417 1.19 -7.31 -5.34
CA ILE A 417 1.94 -6.08 -5.62
C ILE A 417 3.39 -6.18 -5.14
N CYS A 418 3.65 -6.85 -4.02
CA CYS A 418 5.01 -7.09 -3.56
C CYS A 418 5.82 -7.94 -4.54
N LEU A 419 5.18 -8.95 -5.14
CA LEU A 419 5.80 -9.78 -6.17
C LEU A 419 6.01 -9.02 -7.48
N LEU A 420 5.02 -8.26 -7.94
CA LEU A 420 5.08 -7.49 -9.18
C LEU A 420 6.21 -6.45 -9.16
N LEU A 421 6.39 -5.78 -8.02
CA LEU A 421 7.39 -4.71 -7.85
C LEU A 421 8.67 -5.19 -7.17
N LYS A 422 8.96 -6.49 -7.19
CA LYS A 422 10.09 -7.12 -6.48
C LYS A 422 11.45 -6.48 -6.77
N ASP A 423 11.68 -6.00 -7.99
CA ASP A 423 12.95 -5.45 -8.45
C ASP A 423 12.96 -3.90 -8.54
N ARG A 424 11.97 -3.22 -7.94
CA ARG A 424 11.81 -1.77 -8.07
C ARG A 424 12.05 -1.03 -6.76
N ARG A 425 12.54 0.20 -6.87
CA ARG A 425 12.66 1.15 -5.74
C ARG A 425 11.28 1.62 -5.34
N THR A 426 10.69 1.01 -4.34
CA THR A 426 9.27 1.18 -4.02
C THR A 426 9.08 1.60 -2.57
N LEU A 427 8.12 2.49 -2.34
CA LEU A 427 7.53 2.79 -1.05
C LEU A 427 6.09 2.28 -1.04
N LEU A 428 5.78 1.36 -0.13
CA LEU A 428 4.44 0.84 0.08
C LEU A 428 3.80 1.49 1.30
N LEU A 429 2.61 2.05 1.11
CA LEU A 429 1.80 2.71 2.11
C LEU A 429 0.53 1.88 2.30
N LEU A 430 0.48 1.06 3.34
CA LEU A 430 -0.59 0.09 3.59
C LEU A 430 -1.40 0.53 4.81
N ASP A 431 -2.65 0.95 4.58
CA ASP A 431 -3.55 1.38 5.65
C ASP A 431 -4.46 0.22 6.05
N GLU A 432 -4.22 -0.33 7.24
CA GLU A 432 -4.92 -1.48 7.83
C GLU A 432 -5.07 -2.68 6.86
N PRO A 433 -3.97 -3.19 6.28
CA PRO A 433 -4.03 -4.22 5.25
C PRO A 433 -4.61 -5.56 5.73
N GLU A 434 -4.86 -5.72 7.03
CA GLU A 434 -5.33 -6.96 7.65
C GLU A 434 -6.79 -6.93 8.11
N THR A 435 -7.55 -5.90 7.82
CA THR A 435 -8.89 -5.68 8.40
C THR A 435 -9.84 -6.87 8.19
N HIS A 436 -9.83 -7.45 6.99
CA HIS A 436 -10.68 -8.61 6.65
C HIS A 436 -10.04 -9.97 6.96
N PHE A 437 -8.83 -9.99 7.53
CA PHE A 437 -8.16 -11.25 7.86
C PHE A 437 -8.71 -11.87 9.14
N ASN A 438 -8.86 -13.18 9.12
CA ASN A 438 -9.07 -13.94 10.34
C ASN A 438 -7.79 -13.94 11.22
N PRO A 439 -7.86 -14.28 12.51
CA PRO A 439 -6.71 -14.25 13.40
C PRO A 439 -5.49 -15.04 12.91
N SER A 440 -5.72 -16.20 12.28
CA SER A 440 -4.61 -17.02 11.74
C SER A 440 -3.87 -16.32 10.60
N TRP A 441 -4.56 -15.59 9.74
CA TRP A 441 -3.95 -14.85 8.66
C TRP A 441 -3.24 -13.58 9.15
N ARG A 442 -3.80 -12.91 10.16
CA ARG A 442 -3.11 -11.78 10.81
C ARG A 442 -1.77 -12.21 11.40
N ALA A 443 -1.73 -13.39 12.04
CA ALA A 443 -0.49 -13.96 12.59
C ALA A 443 0.55 -14.37 11.54
N LYS A 444 0.16 -14.56 10.28
CA LYS A 444 1.07 -14.93 9.18
C LYS A 444 1.46 -13.75 8.30
N PHE A 445 0.79 -12.62 8.43
CA PHE A 445 0.86 -11.52 7.46
C PHE A 445 2.29 -11.01 7.25
N VAL A 446 2.99 -10.65 8.32
CA VAL A 446 4.36 -10.10 8.22
C VAL A 446 5.32 -11.11 7.63
N LYS A 447 5.19 -12.39 8.02
CA LYS A 447 6.01 -13.48 7.44
C LYS A 447 5.79 -13.59 5.94
N VAL A 448 4.53 -13.65 5.48
CA VAL A 448 4.24 -13.81 4.05
C VAL A 448 4.63 -12.57 3.25
N LEU A 449 4.48 -11.37 3.83
CA LEU A 449 4.98 -10.13 3.25
C LEU A 449 6.50 -10.21 3.03
N ASN A 450 7.23 -10.65 4.04
CA ASN A 450 8.68 -10.85 3.96
C ASN A 450 9.04 -11.90 2.89
N ASP A 451 8.40 -13.07 2.93
CA ASP A 451 8.61 -14.15 1.96
C ASP A 451 8.34 -13.67 0.51
N SER A 452 7.32 -12.84 0.29
CA SER A 452 6.99 -12.28 -1.03
C SER A 452 8.05 -11.29 -1.54
N ILE A 453 8.65 -10.52 -0.64
CA ILE A 453 9.74 -9.60 -0.98
C ILE A 453 11.04 -10.38 -1.22
N GLU A 454 11.33 -11.39 -0.43
CA GLU A 454 12.51 -12.23 -0.57
C GLU A 454 12.47 -13.13 -1.81
N ALA A 455 11.29 -13.61 -2.19
CA ALA A 455 11.12 -14.44 -3.37
C ALA A 455 11.67 -13.76 -4.65
N GLY A 456 11.57 -12.45 -4.74
CA GLY A 456 12.14 -11.66 -5.84
C GLY A 456 13.67 -11.60 -5.86
N GLY A 457 14.33 -11.91 -4.74
CA GLY A 457 15.80 -11.83 -4.59
C GLY A 457 16.55 -13.14 -4.83
N LYS A 458 15.85 -14.27 -4.95
CA LYS A 458 16.50 -15.58 -5.12
C LYS A 458 17.29 -15.64 -6.42
N GLY A 459 18.60 -15.88 -6.30
CA GLY A 459 19.52 -15.99 -7.45
C GLY A 459 20.15 -14.68 -7.92
N LYS A 460 19.90 -13.54 -7.28
CA LYS A 460 20.56 -12.26 -7.56
C LYS A 460 21.63 -11.96 -6.53
N SER A 461 22.76 -11.40 -6.98
CA SER A 461 23.89 -11.00 -6.11
C SER A 461 23.58 -9.77 -5.25
N PHE A 462 22.45 -9.07 -5.52
CA PHE A 462 22.07 -7.86 -4.84
C PHE A 462 20.88 -8.08 -3.88
N ASN A 463 20.95 -7.47 -2.71
CA ASN A 463 19.89 -7.55 -1.72
C ASN A 463 18.73 -6.61 -2.07
N VAL A 464 17.65 -7.17 -2.65
CA VAL A 464 16.44 -6.42 -3.06
C VAL A 464 15.71 -5.73 -1.90
N HIS A 465 16.00 -6.12 -0.64
CA HIS A 465 15.43 -5.47 0.55
C HIS A 465 15.81 -3.99 0.64
N LEU A 466 16.97 -3.63 0.09
CA LEU A 466 17.45 -2.25 0.06
C LEU A 466 16.63 -1.32 -0.83
N LEU A 467 15.85 -1.91 -1.74
CA LEU A 467 15.05 -1.15 -2.70
C LEU A 467 13.68 -0.75 -2.16
N LYS A 468 13.24 -1.31 -1.04
CA LYS A 468 11.86 -1.17 -0.56
C LYS A 468 11.78 -0.69 0.86
N ASP A 469 10.74 0.09 1.11
CA ASP A 469 10.24 0.36 2.45
C ASP A 469 8.74 0.13 2.49
N VAL A 470 8.25 -0.39 3.60
CA VAL A 470 6.83 -0.65 3.82
C VAL A 470 6.43 0.01 5.12
N LEU A 471 5.46 0.90 5.04
CA LEU A 471 4.79 1.51 6.16
C LEU A 471 3.39 0.93 6.23
N LEU A 472 3.02 0.33 7.34
CA LEU A 472 1.68 -0.18 7.55
C LEU A 472 1.08 0.37 8.84
N THR A 473 -0.20 0.69 8.82
CA THR A 473 -0.95 0.94 10.05
C THR A 473 -1.61 -0.35 10.48
N SER A 474 -1.66 -0.61 11.78
CA SER A 474 -2.32 -1.82 12.30
C SER A 474 -2.83 -1.63 13.72
N HIS A 475 -3.98 -2.25 13.99
CA HIS A 475 -4.52 -2.46 15.32
C HIS A 475 -4.37 -3.92 15.77
N SER A 476 -3.71 -4.77 14.97
CA SER A 476 -3.56 -6.19 15.26
C SER A 476 -2.34 -6.46 16.13
N PRO A 477 -2.52 -6.97 17.36
CA PRO A 477 -1.39 -7.36 18.19
C PRO A 477 -0.56 -8.50 17.57
N PHE A 478 -1.15 -9.32 16.70
CA PHE A 478 -0.43 -10.37 15.97
C PHE A 478 0.61 -9.80 15.00
N ILE A 479 0.25 -8.71 14.28
CA ILE A 479 1.19 -8.05 13.37
C ILE A 479 2.30 -7.37 14.15
N ILE A 480 1.95 -6.70 15.25
CA ILE A 480 2.91 -6.01 16.11
C ILE A 480 3.89 -7.00 16.73
N SER A 481 3.43 -8.21 17.11
CA SER A 481 4.30 -9.26 17.69
C SER A 481 5.33 -9.80 16.71
N ASP A 482 5.16 -9.61 15.42
CA ASP A 482 6.13 -9.98 14.38
C ASP A 482 7.08 -8.82 14.00
N CYS A 483 6.94 -7.65 14.64
CA CYS A 483 7.79 -6.49 14.40
C CYS A 483 8.73 -6.23 15.58
N LEU A 484 9.98 -5.84 15.26
CA LEU A 484 10.92 -5.39 16.29
C LEU A 484 10.48 -4.05 16.90
N PRO A 485 10.87 -3.76 18.17
CA PRO A 485 10.51 -2.50 18.83
C PRO A 485 11.02 -1.25 18.08
N ASP A 486 12.11 -1.34 17.33
CA ASP A 486 12.62 -0.27 16.46
C ASP A 486 11.76 -0.04 15.22
N ASN A 487 10.95 -1.01 14.84
CA ASN A 487 10.05 -0.94 13.70
C ASN A 487 8.58 -0.75 14.09
N VAL A 488 8.25 -0.75 15.38
CA VAL A 488 6.91 -0.38 15.88
C VAL A 488 6.93 1.06 16.35
N ILE A 489 6.11 1.90 15.72
CA ILE A 489 5.98 3.32 16.06
C ILE A 489 4.63 3.52 16.72
N LEU A 490 4.66 3.86 18.01
CA LEU A 490 3.46 4.15 18.79
C LEU A 490 3.02 5.60 18.56
N PHE A 491 1.76 5.74 18.13
CA PHE A 491 1.09 7.02 17.99
C PHE A 491 0.18 7.28 19.17
N GLU A 492 0.44 8.35 19.86
CA GLU A 492 -0.35 8.78 21.02
C GLU A 492 -0.86 10.21 20.81
N LYS A 493 -2.03 10.48 21.36
CA LYS A 493 -2.60 11.82 21.40
C LYS A 493 -2.51 12.35 22.82
N GLU A 494 -1.67 13.34 23.03
CA GLU A 494 -1.54 14.01 24.32
C GLU A 494 -2.84 14.73 24.72
N LYS A 495 -3.02 15.02 26.01
CA LYS A 495 -4.20 15.74 26.54
C LYS A 495 -4.39 17.14 25.91
N ASN A 496 -3.33 17.75 25.41
CA ASN A 496 -3.36 19.03 24.69
C ASN A 496 -3.77 18.89 23.22
N GLY A 497 -4.08 17.66 22.75
CA GLY A 497 -4.46 17.34 21.38
C GLY A 497 -3.29 17.12 20.41
N LYS A 498 -2.04 17.24 20.87
CA LYS A 498 -0.86 16.97 20.04
C LYS A 498 -0.67 15.48 19.81
N THR A 499 -0.30 15.12 18.59
CA THR A 499 0.10 13.76 18.22
C THR A 499 1.60 13.57 18.42
N THR A 500 1.98 12.51 19.10
CA THR A 500 3.37 12.05 19.19
C THR A 500 3.53 10.72 18.49
N ALA A 501 4.70 10.48 17.90
CA ALA A 501 5.06 9.23 17.25
C ALA A 501 6.47 8.84 17.69
N LYS A 502 6.60 7.75 18.43
CA LYS A 502 7.89 7.27 18.96
C LYS A 502 8.04 5.79 18.69
N LYS A 503 9.25 5.35 18.42
CA LYS A 503 9.56 3.92 18.39
C LYS A 503 9.34 3.31 19.76
N VAL A 504 8.83 2.08 19.82
CA VAL A 504 8.61 1.40 21.10
C VAL A 504 9.92 1.22 21.85
N SER A 505 11.05 1.06 21.14
CA SER A 505 12.40 1.02 21.73
C SER A 505 12.83 2.31 22.40
N GLU A 506 12.25 3.46 22.03
CA GLU A 506 12.59 4.80 22.56
C GLU A 506 11.66 5.24 23.70
N LEU A 507 10.68 4.42 24.08
CA LEU A 507 9.78 4.73 25.19
C LEU A 507 10.47 4.55 26.54
N GLU A 508 10.08 5.35 27.55
CA GLU A 508 10.58 5.21 28.92
C GLU A 508 10.34 3.79 29.50
N ASN A 509 9.17 3.22 29.18
CA ASN A 509 8.80 1.84 29.50
C ASN A 509 8.93 0.95 28.26
N SER A 510 10.06 1.04 27.56
CA SER A 510 10.33 0.23 26.38
C SER A 510 10.24 -1.27 26.69
N PHE A 511 9.72 -2.04 25.76
CA PHE A 511 9.67 -3.49 25.83
C PHE A 511 9.90 -4.11 24.46
N ASN A 512 10.29 -5.38 24.45
CA ASN A 512 10.48 -6.08 23.18
C ASN A 512 9.10 -6.50 22.62
N THR A 513 8.69 -5.95 21.48
CA THR A 513 7.43 -6.31 20.82
C THR A 513 7.54 -7.67 20.12
N TYR A 514 8.73 -8.02 19.63
CA TYR A 514 8.97 -9.24 18.86
C TYR A 514 8.79 -10.50 19.70
N GLY A 515 7.80 -11.33 19.35
CA GLY A 515 7.47 -12.54 20.09
C GLY A 515 6.73 -12.30 21.41
N THR A 516 6.26 -11.08 21.66
CA THR A 516 5.46 -10.77 22.87
C THR A 516 4.03 -11.25 22.71
N SER A 517 3.42 -11.70 23.82
CA SER A 517 2.03 -12.18 23.84
C SER A 517 1.03 -11.08 23.46
N VAL A 518 -0.09 -11.51 22.90
CA VAL A 518 -1.17 -10.63 22.45
C VAL A 518 -1.69 -9.75 23.59
N GLU A 519 -1.90 -10.34 24.76
CA GLU A 519 -2.44 -9.66 25.96
C GLU A 519 -1.52 -8.52 26.41
N LEU A 520 -0.20 -8.76 26.42
CA LEU A 520 0.77 -7.75 26.84
C LEU A 520 0.89 -6.61 25.83
N ILE A 521 0.75 -6.89 24.53
CA ILE A 521 0.71 -5.86 23.49
C ILE A 521 -0.56 -5.01 23.63
N LEU A 522 -1.72 -5.65 23.88
CA LEU A 522 -2.98 -4.94 24.08
C LEU A 522 -2.92 -4.03 25.32
N ASP A 523 -2.39 -4.51 26.42
CA ASP A 523 -2.21 -3.72 27.64
C ASP A 523 -1.26 -2.52 27.43
N ARG A 524 -0.08 -2.77 26.80
CA ARG A 524 0.99 -1.76 26.70
C ARG A 524 0.78 -0.70 25.61
N LEU A 525 0.15 -1.06 24.48
CA LEU A 525 0.02 -0.18 23.32
C LEU A 525 -1.39 0.31 23.07
N PHE A 526 -2.41 -0.33 23.66
CA PHE A 526 -3.81 -0.01 23.41
C PHE A 526 -4.62 0.26 24.69
N ASP A 527 -3.97 0.29 25.85
CA ASP A 527 -4.62 0.48 27.17
C ASP A 527 -5.78 -0.51 27.39
N TYR A 528 -5.66 -1.74 26.84
CA TYR A 528 -6.69 -2.77 26.94
C TYR A 528 -6.15 -4.01 27.65
N ASN A 529 -6.61 -4.18 28.90
CA ASN A 529 -6.14 -5.22 29.83
C ASN A 529 -7.16 -6.31 30.14
N GLN A 530 -8.18 -6.46 29.31
CA GLN A 530 -9.26 -7.43 29.48
C GLN A 530 -9.10 -8.58 28.48
N SER A 531 -9.40 -9.81 28.94
CA SER A 531 -9.35 -11.00 28.06
C SER A 531 -10.71 -11.35 27.46
N ILE A 532 -11.80 -10.71 27.94
CA ILE A 532 -13.19 -10.96 27.53
C ILE A 532 -13.91 -9.66 27.14
N GLY A 533 -15.01 -9.78 26.40
CA GLY A 533 -15.82 -8.63 26.01
C GLY A 533 -16.53 -7.96 27.18
N ASP A 534 -16.76 -6.64 27.08
CA ASP A 534 -17.33 -5.78 28.15
C ASP A 534 -18.66 -6.27 28.69
N LEU A 535 -19.53 -6.86 27.86
CA LEU A 535 -20.81 -7.39 28.35
C LEU A 535 -20.58 -8.54 29.33
N SER A 536 -19.71 -9.50 28.97
CA SER A 536 -19.39 -10.63 29.86
C SER A 536 -18.67 -10.17 31.11
N LEU A 537 -17.75 -9.22 30.98
CA LEU A 537 -17.07 -8.60 32.14
C LEU A 537 -18.05 -7.94 33.08
N SER A 538 -18.97 -7.10 32.55
CA SER A 538 -19.99 -6.42 33.36
C SER A 538 -20.93 -7.38 34.08
N GLU A 539 -21.17 -8.56 33.52
CA GLU A 539 -21.98 -9.60 34.20
C GLU A 539 -21.18 -10.32 35.29
N ILE A 540 -19.89 -10.55 35.10
CA ILE A 540 -18.98 -11.09 36.12
C ILE A 540 -18.84 -10.09 37.27
N ASP A 541 -18.70 -8.80 36.99
CA ASP A 541 -18.57 -7.73 37.99
C ASP A 541 -19.85 -7.54 38.84
N LYS A 542 -21.02 -7.89 38.31
CA LYS A 542 -22.26 -7.94 39.12
C LYS A 542 -22.16 -8.94 40.26
N ILE A 543 -21.25 -9.89 40.22
CA ILE A 543 -20.92 -10.79 41.30
C ILE A 543 -20.06 -10.02 42.33
N ASN A 544 -20.71 -9.15 43.08
CA ASN A 544 -20.04 -8.29 44.05
C ASN A 544 -19.47 -9.12 45.22
N ILE A 545 -18.21 -9.54 45.05
CA ILE A 545 -17.51 -10.41 46.03
C ILE A 545 -17.50 -9.81 47.43
N ASN A 546 -17.48 -8.48 47.56
CA ASN A 546 -17.44 -7.82 48.86
C ASN A 546 -18.73 -8.00 49.65
N GLN A 547 -19.86 -8.24 49.00
CA GLN A 547 -21.16 -8.47 49.61
C GLN A 547 -21.45 -9.95 49.90
N ILE A 548 -20.63 -10.86 49.44
CA ILE A 548 -20.77 -12.31 49.61
C ILE A 548 -20.03 -12.73 50.89
N ASN A 549 -20.78 -13.11 51.92
CA ASN A 549 -20.23 -13.45 53.23
C ASN A 549 -20.59 -14.86 53.71
N THR A 550 -21.61 -15.49 53.14
CA THR A 550 -22.06 -16.83 53.57
C THR A 550 -21.62 -17.93 52.60
N SER A 551 -21.49 -19.16 53.09
CA SER A 551 -21.18 -20.33 52.26
C SER A 551 -22.24 -20.60 51.19
N GLU A 552 -23.52 -20.26 51.46
CA GLU A 552 -24.61 -20.41 50.53
C GLU A 552 -24.53 -19.38 49.38
N GLU A 553 -24.22 -18.12 49.69
CA GLU A 553 -23.98 -17.06 48.68
C GLU A 553 -22.78 -17.39 47.82
N ILE A 554 -21.69 -17.92 48.40
CA ILE A 554 -20.52 -18.37 47.64
C ILE A 554 -20.90 -19.49 46.66
N ALA A 555 -21.69 -20.47 47.09
CA ALA A 555 -22.16 -21.55 46.25
C ALA A 555 -23.03 -21.04 45.08
N LYS A 556 -23.90 -20.06 45.32
CA LYS A 556 -24.73 -19.41 44.31
C LYS A 556 -23.90 -18.61 43.31
N ALA A 557 -22.91 -17.85 43.78
CA ALA A 557 -21.98 -17.13 42.92
C ALA A 557 -21.15 -18.07 42.01
N LYS A 558 -20.63 -19.17 42.57
CA LYS A 558 -19.95 -20.19 41.80
C LYS A 558 -20.85 -20.86 40.75
N ALA A 559 -22.12 -21.11 41.08
CA ALA A 559 -23.10 -21.65 40.14
C ALA A 559 -23.36 -20.65 38.96
N THR A 560 -23.40 -19.36 39.27
CA THR A 560 -23.51 -18.31 38.25
C THR A 560 -22.28 -18.27 37.34
N LEU A 561 -21.08 -18.34 37.92
CA LEU A 561 -19.81 -18.35 37.15
C LEU A 561 -19.66 -19.56 36.20
N ARG A 562 -20.32 -20.69 36.50
CA ARG A 562 -20.32 -21.86 35.61
C ARG A 562 -20.97 -21.59 34.23
N LYS A 563 -21.78 -20.53 34.11
CA LYS A 563 -22.39 -20.12 32.84
C LYS A 563 -21.40 -19.45 31.90
N PHE A 564 -20.29 -18.94 32.44
CA PHE A 564 -19.25 -18.26 31.67
C PHE A 564 -18.20 -19.26 31.17
N GLY A 565 -17.63 -18.98 29.98
CA GLY A 565 -16.47 -19.68 29.48
C GLY A 565 -15.24 -19.53 30.38
N GLU A 566 -14.14 -20.18 30.04
CA GLU A 566 -12.88 -20.05 30.77
C GLU A 566 -12.22 -18.70 30.42
N SER A 567 -11.85 -17.93 31.45
CA SER A 567 -11.17 -16.63 31.29
C SER A 567 -10.40 -16.28 32.58
N ILE A 568 -9.44 -15.37 32.44
CA ILE A 568 -8.62 -14.89 33.57
C ILE A 568 -9.55 -14.22 34.63
N GLU A 569 -10.49 -13.40 34.19
CA GLU A 569 -11.44 -12.68 35.05
C GLU A 569 -12.29 -13.65 35.86
N LYS A 570 -12.81 -14.72 35.23
CA LYS A 570 -13.56 -15.77 35.91
C LYS A 570 -12.70 -16.48 36.97
N ASP A 571 -11.44 -16.82 36.61
CA ASP A 571 -10.52 -17.50 37.52
C ASP A 571 -10.12 -16.62 38.73
N MET A 572 -9.96 -15.32 38.50
CA MET A 572 -9.70 -14.37 39.58
C MET A 572 -10.86 -14.33 40.58
N VAL A 573 -12.11 -14.21 40.07
CA VAL A 573 -13.31 -14.23 40.94
C VAL A 573 -13.47 -15.56 41.66
N LEU A 574 -13.27 -16.69 40.97
CA LEU A 574 -13.29 -18.03 41.59
C LEU A 574 -12.23 -18.19 42.68
N SER A 575 -11.01 -17.68 42.43
CA SER A 575 -9.92 -17.71 43.43
C SER A 575 -10.26 -16.94 44.68
N GLN A 576 -10.87 -15.74 44.55
CA GLN A 576 -11.30 -14.91 45.67
C GLN A 576 -12.45 -15.56 46.44
N LEU A 577 -13.43 -16.16 45.75
CA LEU A 577 -14.52 -16.91 46.37
C LEU A 577 -14.02 -18.14 47.11
N ASN A 578 -12.99 -18.82 46.60
CA ASN A 578 -12.37 -19.96 47.26
C ASN A 578 -11.62 -19.56 48.53
N ARG A 579 -10.94 -18.41 48.55
CA ARG A 579 -10.30 -17.86 49.76
C ARG A 579 -11.35 -17.56 50.84
N LYS A 580 -12.41 -16.84 50.50
CA LYS A 580 -13.52 -16.55 51.44
C LYS A 580 -14.16 -17.81 51.99
N LEU A 581 -14.30 -18.88 51.18
CA LEU A 581 -14.86 -20.14 51.64
C LEU A 581 -13.96 -20.81 52.69
N LYS A 582 -12.65 -20.79 52.48
CA LYS A 582 -11.66 -21.31 53.44
C LYS A 582 -11.67 -20.53 54.76
N ASP A 583 -11.73 -19.19 54.67
CA ASP A 583 -11.79 -18.32 55.85
C ASP A 583 -13.06 -18.57 56.67
N ASN A 584 -14.21 -18.73 56.03
CA ASN A 584 -15.47 -19.08 56.70
C ASN A 584 -15.43 -20.46 57.35
N GLN A 585 -14.79 -21.47 56.74
CA GLN A 585 -14.63 -22.78 57.32
C GLN A 585 -13.68 -22.78 58.53
N ASN A 586 -12.64 -21.97 58.51
CA ASN A 586 -11.73 -21.82 59.65
C ASN A 586 -12.39 -21.09 60.82
N ALA A 587 -13.25 -20.08 60.54
CA ALA A 587 -14.02 -19.35 61.56
C ALA A 587 -15.12 -20.19 62.21
N THR A 588 -15.62 -21.25 61.56
CA THR A 588 -16.64 -22.16 62.11
C THR A 588 -16.02 -23.29 62.93
N ASN A 589 -14.71 -23.53 62.79
CA ASN A 589 -13.93 -24.56 63.52
C ASN A 589 -13.19 -24.00 64.76
N LEU A 590 -13.31 -22.70 65.05
CA LEU A 590 -12.88 -22.01 66.27
C LEU A 590 -14.09 -21.71 67.13
#